data_f1bbfb9a98f8deef214e4221ac831ab7
#
_entry.id   f1bbfb9a98f8deef214e4221ac831ab7
#
_cell.length_a   1.000
_cell.length_b   1.000
_cell.length_c   1.000
_cell.angle_alpha   90.00
_cell.angle_beta   90.00
_cell.angle_gamma   90.00
#
_symmetry.space_group_name_H-M   'P 1'
#
loop_
_entity.id
_entity.type
_entity.pdbx_description
1 polymer ?
#
loop_
_entity_poly.entity_id
_entity_poly.type
_entity_poly.pdbx_seq_one_letter_code
_entity_poly.pdbx_strand_id
1 'polypeptide(L)'
;LHYICQTYHKNPDGTPARPLRMETGYWRPRVDSKSLTVVMTAQEGWSELWSGSIDGAKIEMRTDTVVRADDASVSYTAGQRLYGQVNSDLLWTFDRSVEGDALKPYMWAQLKRA
;
A
#
# COMPACT_ATOMS: atom_id res chain seq x y z
N LEU A 1 -5.11 11.13 8.61
CA LEU A 1 -5.27 11.46 7.19
C LEU A 1 -6.07 10.37 6.47
N HIS A 2 -7.13 10.76 5.79
CA HIS A 2 -7.87 9.84 4.92
C HIS A 2 -7.11 9.66 3.60
N TYR A 3 -7.04 8.41 3.16
CA TYR A 3 -6.25 7.99 2.01
C TYR A 3 -7.13 7.20 1.04
N ILE A 4 -7.01 7.50 -0.23
CA ILE A 4 -7.63 6.74 -1.32
C ILE A 4 -6.59 6.53 -2.40
N CYS A 5 -6.44 5.31 -2.87
CA CYS A 5 -5.58 4.98 -3.99
C CYS A 5 -6.34 4.14 -5.01
N GLN A 6 -6.42 4.65 -6.22
CA GLN A 6 -6.99 3.92 -7.36
C GLN A 6 -5.86 3.59 -8.33
N THR A 7 -5.74 2.32 -8.66
CA THR A 7 -4.78 1.81 -9.64
C THR A 7 -5.50 1.42 -10.91
N TYR A 8 -4.87 1.66 -12.05
CA TYR A 8 -5.43 1.39 -13.38
C TYR A 8 -4.48 0.51 -14.18
N HIS A 9 -5.04 -0.29 -15.07
CA HIS A 9 -4.25 -0.83 -16.19
C HIS A 9 -3.82 0.33 -17.08
N LYS A 10 -2.68 0.17 -17.74
CA LYS A 10 -2.17 1.17 -18.68
C LYS A 10 -2.49 0.77 -20.12
N ASN A 11 -2.85 1.77 -20.92
CA ASN A 11 -2.82 1.66 -22.38
C ASN A 11 -1.36 1.68 -22.88
N PRO A 12 -1.08 1.24 -24.13
CA PRO A 12 0.27 1.31 -24.69
C PRO A 12 0.90 2.70 -24.71
N ASP A 13 0.08 3.76 -24.78
CA ASP A 13 0.54 5.15 -24.74
C ASP A 13 0.78 5.68 -23.31
N GLY A 14 0.59 4.85 -22.29
CA GLY A 14 0.77 5.21 -20.88
C GLY A 14 -0.44 5.84 -20.21
N THR A 15 -1.55 6.07 -20.93
CA THR A 15 -2.78 6.60 -20.33
C THR A 15 -3.52 5.53 -19.55
N PRO A 16 -4.31 5.94 -18.52
CA PRO A 16 -5.12 4.98 -17.76
C PRO A 16 -6.15 4.28 -18.66
N ALA A 17 -6.23 2.96 -18.52
CA ALA A 17 -7.26 2.13 -19.13
C ALA A 17 -8.35 1.83 -18.09
N ARG A 18 -8.72 0.55 -17.92
CA ARG A 18 -9.73 0.14 -16.94
C ARG A 18 -9.17 0.16 -15.51
N PRO A 19 -10.02 0.39 -14.50
CA PRO A 19 -9.59 0.25 -13.11
C PRO A 19 -9.05 -1.15 -12.80
N LEU A 20 -7.96 -1.22 -12.04
CA LEU A 20 -7.37 -2.48 -11.58
C LEU A 20 -7.77 -2.77 -10.13
N ARG A 21 -7.50 -1.85 -9.22
CA ARG A 21 -7.84 -2.02 -7.81
C ARG A 21 -7.97 -0.68 -7.11
N MET A 22 -8.67 -0.70 -6.00
CA MET A 22 -8.81 0.46 -5.12
C MET A 22 -8.54 0.05 -3.68
N GLU A 23 -7.88 0.92 -2.95
CA GLU A 23 -7.75 0.81 -1.51
C GLU A 23 -8.04 2.15 -0.86
N THR A 24 -8.52 2.12 0.36
CA THR A 24 -8.82 3.32 1.15
C THR A 24 -8.57 3.03 2.63
N GLY A 25 -8.31 4.08 3.38
CA GLY A 25 -8.08 3.94 4.79
C GLY A 25 -7.58 5.21 5.44
N TYR A 26 -6.96 5.05 6.61
CA TYR A 26 -6.50 6.16 7.42
C TYR A 26 -5.05 5.97 7.82
N TRP A 27 -4.23 6.99 7.56
CA TRP A 27 -2.86 7.11 8.02
C TRP A 27 -2.86 7.84 9.35
N ARG A 28 -2.27 7.25 10.35
CA ARG A 28 -2.30 7.71 11.74
C ARG A 28 -0.87 7.86 12.30
N PRO A 29 -0.14 8.91 11.87
CA PRO A 29 1.20 9.14 12.40
C PRO A 29 1.15 9.59 13.86
N ARG A 30 2.16 9.19 14.64
CA ARG A 30 2.40 9.70 15.98
C ARG A 30 3.55 10.70 15.94
N VAL A 31 3.26 11.92 16.34
CA VAL A 31 4.23 13.02 16.24
C VAL A 31 5.42 12.83 17.17
N ASP A 32 5.21 12.21 18.33
CA ASP A 32 6.21 12.10 19.40
C ASP A 32 7.16 10.92 19.25
N SER A 33 6.86 9.91 18.43
CA SER A 33 7.62 8.66 18.39
C SER A 33 8.05 8.23 16.99
N LYS A 34 7.81 9.03 15.96
CA LYS A 34 8.09 8.69 14.57
C LYS A 34 7.47 7.35 14.15
N SER A 35 6.44 6.93 14.83
CA SER A 35 5.71 5.70 14.51
C SER A 35 4.44 6.02 13.75
N LEU A 36 3.93 5.01 13.05
CA LEU A 36 2.79 5.15 12.17
C LEU A 36 1.94 3.88 12.24
N THR A 37 0.64 4.04 12.32
CA THR A 37 -0.28 2.96 12.01
C THR A 37 -1.16 3.35 10.83
N VAL A 38 -1.51 2.36 10.00
CA VAL A 38 -2.41 2.56 8.87
C VAL A 38 -3.49 1.50 8.95
N VAL A 39 -4.75 1.91 8.86
CA VAL A 39 -5.89 1.02 8.74
C VAL A 39 -6.39 1.14 7.32
N MET A 40 -6.42 0.05 6.59
CA MET A 40 -6.65 0.07 5.15
C MET A 40 -7.57 -1.07 4.73
N THR A 41 -8.40 -0.80 3.77
CA THR A 41 -9.31 -1.78 3.19
C THR A 41 -9.14 -1.79 1.68
N ALA A 42 -9.19 -2.97 1.08
CA ALA A 42 -8.98 -3.17 -0.36
C ALA A 42 -10.18 -3.80 -1.02
N GLN A 43 -10.44 -3.41 -2.25
CA GLN A 43 -11.55 -3.91 -3.07
C GLN A 43 -11.46 -5.42 -3.29
N GLU A 44 -10.25 -5.99 -3.25
CA GLU A 44 -10.01 -7.42 -3.41
C GLU A 44 -10.62 -8.29 -2.31
N GLY A 45 -11.04 -7.69 -1.20
CA GLY A 45 -11.73 -8.40 -0.13
C GLY A 45 -10.93 -8.60 1.14
N TRP A 46 -10.06 -7.65 1.51
CA TRP A 46 -9.35 -7.69 2.77
C TRP A 46 -9.26 -6.34 3.45
N SER A 47 -9.03 -6.37 4.76
CA SER A 47 -8.69 -5.22 5.58
C SER A 47 -7.37 -5.49 6.29
N GLU A 48 -6.58 -4.44 6.48
CA GLU A 48 -5.23 -4.53 6.98
C GLU A 48 -4.98 -3.51 8.08
N LEU A 49 -4.24 -3.94 9.09
CA LEU A 49 -3.62 -3.04 10.06
C LEU A 49 -2.12 -3.08 9.82
N TRP A 50 -1.55 -1.90 9.56
CA TRP A 50 -0.14 -1.71 9.28
C TRP A 50 0.54 -0.98 10.44
N SER A 51 1.76 -1.37 10.76
CA SER A 51 2.66 -0.66 11.65
C SER A 51 3.90 -0.23 10.89
N GLY A 52 4.36 0.98 11.14
CA GLY A 52 5.51 1.52 10.45
C GLY A 52 6.28 2.56 11.22
N SER A 53 7.35 3.02 10.60
CA SER A 53 8.22 4.08 11.10
C SER A 53 8.46 5.13 10.04
N ILE A 54 8.67 6.36 10.51
CA ILE A 54 8.96 7.52 9.68
C ILE A 54 10.40 7.92 9.98
N ASP A 55 11.26 7.92 8.96
CA ASP A 55 12.65 8.32 9.06
C ASP A 55 12.96 9.34 7.94
N GLY A 56 12.89 10.62 8.29
CA GLY A 56 13.05 11.70 7.31
C GLY A 56 12.01 11.60 6.20
N ALA A 57 12.48 11.44 4.97
CA ALA A 57 11.64 11.34 3.77
C ALA A 57 11.23 9.89 3.44
N LYS A 58 11.41 8.96 4.38
CA LYS A 58 11.20 7.53 4.16
C LYS A 58 10.21 6.97 5.18
N ILE A 59 9.29 6.14 4.72
CA ILE A 59 8.34 5.42 5.55
C ILE A 59 8.43 3.94 5.19
N GLU A 60 8.66 3.11 6.21
CA GLU A 60 8.59 1.65 6.08
C GLU A 60 7.45 1.14 6.92
N MET A 61 6.66 0.22 6.39
CA MET A 61 5.58 -0.40 7.16
C MET A 61 5.34 -1.84 6.77
N ARG A 62 4.82 -2.61 7.74
CA ARG A 62 4.46 -4.02 7.59
C ARG A 62 3.08 -4.26 8.17
N THR A 63 2.39 -5.26 7.65
CA THR A 63 1.11 -5.67 8.22
C THR A 63 1.31 -6.34 9.58
N ASP A 64 0.51 -5.91 10.55
CA ASP A 64 0.32 -6.63 11.81
C ASP A 64 -0.78 -7.69 11.66
N THR A 65 -1.84 -7.35 10.94
CA THR A 65 -3.03 -8.19 10.81
C THR A 65 -3.64 -7.98 9.43
N VAL A 66 -4.01 -9.09 8.82
CA VAL A 66 -4.80 -9.11 7.58
C VAL A 66 -6.05 -9.95 7.84
N VAL A 67 -7.22 -9.35 7.60
CA VAL A 67 -8.50 -10.04 7.66
C VAL A 67 -9.03 -10.15 6.25
N ARG A 68 -9.30 -11.36 5.79
CA ARG A 68 -9.74 -11.65 4.43
C ARG A 68 -11.14 -12.22 4.40
N ALA A 69 -11.93 -11.80 3.42
CA ALA A 69 -13.16 -12.50 3.06
C ALA A 69 -12.82 -13.86 2.44
N ASP A 70 -13.72 -14.83 2.58
CA ASP A 70 -13.53 -16.17 2.02
C ASP A 70 -13.38 -16.16 0.50
N ASP A 71 -14.02 -15.19 -0.17
CA ASP A 71 -14.01 -15.01 -1.62
C ASP A 71 -13.01 -13.96 -2.10
N ALA A 72 -12.04 -13.59 -1.28
CA ALA A 72 -10.99 -12.65 -1.70
C ALA A 72 -10.29 -13.16 -2.96
N SER A 73 -9.90 -12.23 -3.84
CA SER A 73 -9.33 -12.55 -5.16
C SER A 73 -8.02 -13.33 -5.08
N VAL A 74 -7.25 -13.15 -4.01
CA VAL A 74 -6.05 -13.94 -3.70
C VAL A 74 -5.97 -14.18 -2.19
N SER A 75 -5.23 -15.20 -1.79
CA SER A 75 -5.00 -15.52 -0.37
C SER A 75 -3.86 -14.68 0.21
N TYR A 76 -4.04 -13.36 0.19
CA TYR A 76 -3.09 -12.39 0.71
C TYR A 76 -2.95 -12.56 2.24
N THR A 77 -1.72 -12.72 2.73
CA THR A 77 -1.47 -13.00 4.14
C THR A 77 -0.64 -11.93 4.84
N ALA A 78 0.24 -11.25 4.13
CA ALA A 78 1.11 -10.22 4.70
C ALA A 78 1.63 -9.28 3.62
N GLY A 79 1.97 -8.07 4.03
CA GLY A 79 2.55 -7.07 3.14
C GLY A 79 3.66 -6.28 3.80
N GLN A 80 4.51 -5.71 2.95
CA GLN A 80 5.52 -4.73 3.32
C GLN A 80 5.49 -3.62 2.29
N ARG A 81 5.54 -2.39 2.76
CA ARG A 81 5.58 -1.22 1.89
C ARG A 81 6.69 -0.28 2.29
N LEU A 82 7.26 0.36 1.29
CA LEU A 82 8.24 1.42 1.44
C LEU A 82 7.74 2.63 0.66
N TYR A 83 7.76 3.78 1.29
CA TYR A 83 7.46 5.07 0.66
C TYR A 83 8.67 5.98 0.82
N GLY A 84 9.02 6.69 -0.24
CA GLY A 84 10.12 7.65 -0.22
C GLY A 84 9.80 8.88 -1.05
N GLN A 85 10.19 10.05 -0.55
CA GLN A 85 10.10 11.30 -1.30
C GLN A 85 11.45 11.57 -1.95
N VAL A 86 11.45 11.68 -3.28
CA VAL A 86 12.65 11.96 -4.08
C VAL A 86 12.30 13.05 -5.09
N ASN A 87 12.98 14.21 -5.02
CA ASN A 87 12.77 15.33 -5.93
C ASN A 87 11.29 15.75 -6.06
N SER A 88 10.58 15.80 -4.93
CA SER A 88 9.15 16.12 -4.84
C SER A 88 8.20 15.05 -5.39
N ASP A 89 8.73 13.95 -5.91
CA ASP A 89 7.92 12.78 -6.29
C ASP A 89 7.79 11.82 -5.12
N LEU A 90 6.71 11.06 -5.11
CA LEU A 90 6.53 9.97 -4.16
C LEU A 90 6.80 8.64 -4.88
N LEU A 91 7.81 7.93 -4.40
CA LEU A 91 8.08 6.56 -4.85
C LEU A 91 7.56 5.59 -3.79
N TRP A 92 6.94 4.50 -4.21
CA TRP A 92 6.53 3.48 -3.28
C TRP A 92 6.61 2.08 -3.88
N THR A 93 6.81 1.11 -3.00
CA THR A 93 6.82 -0.31 -3.34
C THR A 93 5.83 -1.05 -2.45
N PHE A 94 5.27 -2.12 -2.97
CA PHE A 94 4.42 -3.04 -2.24
C PHE A 94 4.87 -4.46 -2.55
N ASP A 95 5.42 -5.12 -1.54
CA ASP A 95 5.72 -6.54 -1.56
C ASP A 95 4.65 -7.28 -0.78
N ARG A 96 4.22 -8.41 -1.27
CA ARG A 96 3.16 -9.18 -0.61
C ARG A 96 3.50 -10.66 -0.51
N SER A 97 2.93 -11.28 0.50
CA SER A 97 2.93 -12.72 0.69
C SER A 97 1.54 -13.27 0.34
N VAL A 98 1.49 -14.32 -0.43
CA VAL A 98 0.26 -15.02 -0.82
C VAL A 98 0.37 -16.46 -0.30
N GLU A 99 -0.69 -16.94 0.33
CA GLU A 99 -0.74 -18.28 0.94
C GLU A 99 0.39 -18.58 1.96
N GLY A 100 0.88 -17.52 2.63
CA GLY A 100 1.96 -17.68 3.60
C GLY A 100 3.36 -17.86 3.00
N ASP A 101 3.52 -17.69 1.70
CA ASP A 101 4.81 -17.73 1.02
C ASP A 101 5.69 -16.53 1.41
N ALA A 102 6.95 -16.55 1.00
CA ALA A 102 7.85 -15.43 1.20
C ALA A 102 7.32 -14.16 0.49
N LEU A 103 7.64 -13.00 1.03
CA LEU A 103 7.31 -11.71 0.40
C LEU A 103 7.91 -11.62 -0.99
N LYS A 104 7.11 -11.19 -1.96
CA LYS A 104 7.52 -10.98 -3.35
C LYS A 104 7.06 -9.60 -3.82
N PRO A 105 7.84 -8.92 -4.68
CA PRO A 105 7.39 -7.68 -5.28
C PRO A 105 6.05 -7.87 -5.99
N TYR A 106 5.13 -6.95 -5.73
CA TYR A 106 3.80 -6.96 -6.35
C TYR A 106 3.59 -5.74 -7.21
N MET A 107 3.84 -4.55 -6.67
CA MET A 107 3.74 -3.32 -7.45
C MET A 107 4.69 -2.25 -6.91
N TRP A 108 4.98 -1.30 -7.77
CA TRP A 108 5.71 -0.09 -7.42
C TRP A 108 5.16 1.07 -8.25
N ALA A 109 5.34 2.27 -7.78
CA ALA A 109 4.92 3.45 -8.51
C ALA A 109 5.77 4.65 -8.16
N GLN A 110 5.83 5.57 -9.11
CA GLN A 110 6.34 6.91 -8.91
C GLN A 110 5.19 7.87 -9.19
N LEU A 111 4.80 8.64 -8.18
CA LEU A 111 3.69 9.56 -8.27
C LEU A 111 4.20 10.99 -8.34
N LYS A 112 3.73 11.72 -9.32
CA LYS A 112 4.03 13.14 -9.45
C LYS A 112 3.09 13.94 -8.57
N ARG A 113 3.59 15.04 -8.02
CA ARG A 113 2.74 15.98 -7.29
C ARG A 113 1.81 16.68 -8.29
N ALA A 114 0.55 16.73 -7.95
CA ALA A 114 -0.45 17.46 -8.75
C ALA A 114 -0.28 18.98 -8.61
#